data_be010fc30c3bd0f7e73db188c569350f
#
_entry.id   be010fc30c3bd0f7e73db188c569350f
#
_cell.length_a   1.000
_cell.length_b   1.000
_cell.length_c   1.000
_cell.angle_alpha   90.00
_cell.angle_beta   90.00
_cell.angle_gamma   90.00
#
_symmetry.space_group_name_H-M   'P 1'
#
loop_
_entity.id
_entity.type
_entity.pdbx_description
1 polymer ?
#
loop_
_entity_poly.entity_id
_entity_poly.type
_entity_poly.pdbx_seq_one_letter_code
_entity_poly.pdbx_strand_id
1 'polypeptide(L)'
;DVPAGDIGVGGREVGYMFGMYKKLTREFTGTFTGKGLEFGGSLIRPEATGFGGLYFVNQMLETKGIDIKGKTVAISGFGNVAWGAATKATELGAKVVTISGPDGYIYDPNGISGEKIDYMLELRSSGNDIVAPYADEFPGSTFVAGKRPWEVKVDIALPCATQNELNGEDAQHLIDNKVTCVGEISNMGCTPEAIDLF
;
A
#
# COMPACT_ATOMS: atom_id res chain seq x y z
N ASP A 1 9.81 -4.99 -26.88
CA ASP A 1 9.11 -4.89 -25.59
C ASP A 1 10.00 -4.23 -24.54
N VAL A 2 9.39 -3.56 -23.59
CA VAL A 2 10.08 -2.90 -22.48
C VAL A 2 9.54 -3.48 -21.17
N PRO A 3 10.20 -4.49 -20.58
CA PRO A 3 9.79 -5.05 -19.30
C PRO A 3 9.84 -4.01 -18.19
N ALA A 4 8.92 -4.14 -17.23
CA ALA A 4 8.82 -3.29 -16.05
C ALA A 4 8.75 -4.14 -14.78
N GLY A 5 9.15 -3.56 -13.66
CA GLY A 5 8.94 -4.17 -12.35
C GLY A 5 7.46 -4.13 -11.94
N ASP A 6 7.06 -5.09 -11.11
CA ASP A 6 5.76 -5.19 -10.47
C ASP A 6 5.94 -5.76 -9.06
N ILE A 7 4.93 -6.40 -8.47
CA ILE A 7 4.96 -6.92 -7.10
C ILE A 7 6.26 -7.70 -6.84
N GLY A 8 7.02 -7.28 -5.83
CA GLY A 8 8.28 -7.89 -5.43
C GLY A 8 9.48 -7.60 -6.36
N VAL A 9 9.31 -6.82 -7.43
CA VAL A 9 10.36 -6.49 -8.40
C VAL A 9 10.62 -4.98 -8.39
N GLY A 10 11.68 -4.58 -7.72
CA GLY A 10 12.11 -3.18 -7.61
C GLY A 10 13.33 -2.86 -8.45
N GLY A 11 13.93 -1.68 -8.19
CA GLY A 11 15.12 -1.21 -8.90
C GLY A 11 16.32 -2.17 -8.85
N ARG A 12 16.47 -2.90 -7.75
CA ARG A 12 17.53 -3.92 -7.60
C ARG A 12 17.38 -5.05 -8.61
N GLU A 13 16.19 -5.63 -8.70
CA GLU A 13 15.88 -6.73 -9.62
C GLU A 13 15.94 -6.28 -11.07
N VAL A 14 15.44 -5.07 -11.36
CA VAL A 14 15.56 -4.45 -12.68
C VAL A 14 17.02 -4.22 -13.05
N GLY A 15 17.86 -3.82 -12.11
CA GLY A 15 19.30 -3.69 -12.30
C GLY A 15 19.97 -5.02 -12.67
N TYR A 16 19.58 -6.12 -12.02
CA TYR A 16 20.09 -7.46 -12.38
C TYR A 16 19.67 -7.88 -13.80
N MET A 17 18.40 -7.65 -14.15
CA MET A 17 17.89 -7.96 -15.48
C MET A 17 18.58 -7.12 -16.56
N PHE A 18 18.76 -5.82 -16.33
CA PHE A 18 19.45 -4.93 -17.25
C PHE A 18 20.93 -5.33 -17.42
N GLY A 19 21.63 -5.67 -16.34
CA GLY A 19 23.00 -6.15 -16.39
C GLY A 19 23.14 -7.42 -17.21
N MET A 20 22.22 -8.38 -17.06
CA MET A 20 22.21 -9.59 -17.89
C MET A 20 21.88 -9.29 -19.35
N TYR A 21 20.90 -8.45 -19.61
CA TYR A 21 20.57 -8.02 -20.97
C TYR A 21 21.80 -7.42 -21.67
N LYS A 22 22.46 -6.44 -21.04
CA LYS A 22 23.69 -5.81 -21.56
C LYS A 22 24.79 -6.84 -21.83
N LYS A 23 24.94 -7.83 -20.95
CA LYS A 23 25.94 -8.90 -21.12
C LYS A 23 25.65 -9.78 -22.33
N LEU A 24 24.39 -10.12 -22.58
CA LEU A 24 23.96 -10.97 -23.68
C LEU A 24 23.96 -10.25 -25.02
N THR A 25 23.46 -9.03 -25.08
CA THR A 25 23.30 -8.27 -26.34
C THR A 25 24.53 -7.42 -26.68
N ARG A 26 25.39 -7.14 -25.69
CA ARG A 26 26.52 -6.18 -25.78
C ARG A 26 26.07 -4.76 -26.12
N GLU A 27 24.84 -4.40 -25.75
CA GLU A 27 24.24 -3.09 -26.01
C GLU A 27 23.86 -2.40 -24.70
N PHE A 28 23.93 -1.06 -24.71
CA PHE A 28 23.42 -0.20 -23.64
C PHE A 28 22.23 0.59 -24.19
N THR A 29 21.07 -0.04 -24.19
CA THR A 29 19.84 0.50 -24.77
C THR A 29 18.83 0.90 -23.71
N GLY A 30 17.78 1.64 -24.12
CA GLY A 30 16.69 2.08 -23.25
C GLY A 30 15.67 0.99 -22.89
N THR A 31 16.11 -0.27 -22.72
CA THR A 31 15.24 -1.36 -22.28
C THR A 31 15.07 -1.36 -20.76
N PHE A 32 14.01 -1.97 -20.27
CA PHE A 32 13.55 -2.02 -18.88
C PHE A 32 13.15 -0.68 -18.27
N THR A 33 11.95 -0.62 -17.72
CA THR A 33 11.46 0.48 -16.89
C THR A 33 11.89 0.30 -15.44
N GLY A 34 12.21 1.39 -14.73
CA GLY A 34 12.59 1.36 -13.31
C GLY A 34 14.08 1.12 -13.06
N LYS A 35 14.94 1.31 -14.07
CA LYS A 35 16.40 1.28 -13.90
C LYS A 35 16.89 2.43 -13.01
N GLY A 36 17.99 2.19 -12.29
CA GLY A 36 18.76 3.24 -11.65
C GLY A 36 19.37 4.23 -12.65
N LEU A 37 19.78 5.40 -12.15
CA LEU A 37 20.41 6.46 -12.96
C LEU A 37 21.67 5.98 -13.67
N GLU A 38 22.44 5.13 -13.02
CA GLU A 38 23.67 4.50 -13.52
C GLU A 38 23.44 3.61 -14.75
N PHE A 39 22.21 3.17 -14.96
CA PHE A 39 21.78 2.37 -16.12
C PHE A 39 20.97 3.18 -17.14
N GLY A 40 21.03 4.51 -17.06
CA GLY A 40 20.29 5.41 -17.95
C GLY A 40 18.80 5.51 -17.62
N GLY A 41 18.42 5.19 -16.38
CA GLY A 41 17.07 5.33 -15.88
C GLY A 41 16.73 6.76 -15.42
N SER A 42 15.52 6.92 -14.92
CA SER A 42 15.02 8.18 -14.34
C SER A 42 14.96 8.08 -12.81
N LEU A 43 14.84 9.22 -12.14
CA LEU A 43 14.55 9.27 -10.72
C LEU A 43 13.21 8.57 -10.43
N ILE A 44 13.22 7.72 -9.41
CA ILE A 44 12.02 7.05 -8.93
C ILE A 44 11.29 7.92 -7.89
N ARG A 45 9.98 7.78 -7.84
CA ARG A 45 9.11 8.35 -6.81
C ARG A 45 8.29 7.21 -6.19
N PRO A 46 8.83 6.48 -5.19
CA PRO A 46 8.16 5.31 -4.59
C PRO A 46 6.78 5.64 -4.02
N GLU A 47 6.60 6.87 -3.53
CA GLU A 47 5.38 7.38 -2.92
C GLU A 47 4.26 7.73 -3.92
N ALA A 48 4.59 7.87 -5.21
CA ALA A 48 3.71 8.53 -6.18
C ALA A 48 2.32 7.88 -6.30
N THR A 49 2.24 6.56 -6.31
CA THR A 49 0.97 5.84 -6.43
C THR A 49 0.11 6.05 -5.19
N GLY A 50 0.68 5.89 -4.00
CA GLY A 50 -0.04 6.12 -2.74
C GLY A 50 -0.51 7.56 -2.60
N PHE A 51 0.35 8.54 -2.93
CA PHE A 51 0.00 9.97 -2.91
C PHE A 51 -1.13 10.29 -3.87
N GLY A 52 -1.04 9.81 -5.11
CA GLY A 52 -2.08 10.02 -6.13
C GLY A 52 -3.43 9.44 -5.71
N GLY A 53 -3.43 8.24 -5.14
CA GLY A 53 -4.64 7.63 -4.58
C GLY A 53 -5.27 8.48 -3.49
N LEU A 54 -4.47 8.99 -2.55
CA LEU A 54 -4.97 9.87 -1.48
C LEU A 54 -5.49 11.21 -1.99
N TYR A 55 -4.86 11.81 -2.99
CA TYR A 55 -5.40 13.03 -3.62
C TYR A 55 -6.77 12.77 -4.23
N PHE A 56 -6.94 11.63 -4.91
CA PHE A 56 -8.21 11.24 -5.49
C PHE A 56 -9.28 11.01 -4.41
N VAL A 57 -8.96 10.24 -3.37
CA VAL A 57 -9.87 9.97 -2.24
C VAL A 57 -10.27 11.27 -1.54
N ASN A 58 -9.33 12.18 -1.30
CA ASN A 58 -9.63 13.47 -0.69
C ASN A 58 -10.60 14.28 -1.55
N GLN A 59 -10.39 14.32 -2.87
CA GLN A 59 -11.32 14.98 -3.79
C GLN A 59 -12.72 14.34 -3.78
N MET A 60 -12.80 13.00 -3.73
CA MET A 60 -14.10 12.30 -3.58
C MET A 60 -14.82 12.73 -2.30
N LEU A 61 -14.14 12.78 -1.17
CA LEU A 61 -14.71 13.19 0.11
C LEU A 61 -15.16 14.66 0.08
N GLU A 62 -14.36 15.55 -0.48
CA GLU A 62 -14.69 16.98 -0.64
C GLU A 62 -15.96 17.19 -1.47
N THR A 63 -16.22 16.40 -2.51
CA THR A 63 -17.47 16.46 -3.28
C THR A 63 -18.72 16.16 -2.45
N LYS A 64 -18.53 15.47 -1.32
CA LYS A 64 -19.59 15.16 -0.35
C LYS A 64 -19.58 16.09 0.87
N GLY A 65 -18.70 17.09 0.89
CA GLY A 65 -18.52 18.00 2.03
C GLY A 65 -17.88 17.32 3.25
N ILE A 66 -17.13 16.24 3.05
CA ILE A 66 -16.48 15.47 4.10
C ILE A 66 -14.99 15.85 4.14
N ASP A 67 -14.49 16.24 5.31
CA ASP A 67 -13.07 16.46 5.55
C ASP A 67 -12.41 15.14 5.94
N ILE A 68 -11.28 14.84 5.33
CA ILE A 68 -10.45 13.66 5.65
C ILE A 68 -9.76 13.79 7.02
N LYS A 69 -9.58 15.01 7.49
CA LYS A 69 -8.94 15.29 8.78
C LYS A 69 -9.70 14.63 9.94
N GLY A 70 -8.96 13.91 10.77
CA GLY A 70 -9.50 13.19 11.92
C GLY A 70 -10.20 11.86 11.59
N LYS A 71 -10.29 11.49 10.31
CA LYS A 71 -10.84 10.20 9.89
C LYS A 71 -9.88 9.07 10.18
N THR A 72 -10.43 7.89 10.50
CA THR A 72 -9.66 6.65 10.63
C THR A 72 -9.57 5.93 9.30
N VAL A 73 -8.40 5.38 9.00
CA VAL A 73 -8.09 4.76 7.71
C VAL A 73 -7.55 3.36 7.90
N ALA A 74 -8.16 2.37 7.25
CA ALA A 74 -7.58 1.05 7.08
C ALA A 74 -6.83 0.98 5.74
N ILE A 75 -5.59 0.50 5.79
CA ILE A 75 -4.73 0.26 4.62
C ILE A 75 -4.33 -1.21 4.63
N SER A 76 -4.40 -1.88 3.49
CA SER A 76 -3.78 -3.17 3.27
C SER A 76 -2.39 -3.03 2.65
N GLY A 77 -1.54 -4.04 2.86
CA GLY A 77 -0.15 -4.00 2.38
C GLY A 77 0.77 -3.13 3.23
N PHE A 78 2.06 -3.16 2.90
CA PHE A 78 3.10 -2.26 3.42
C PHE A 78 4.21 -2.03 2.39
N GLY A 79 3.90 -2.27 1.12
CA GLY A 79 4.74 -1.93 -0.03
C GLY A 79 4.78 -0.41 -0.29
N ASN A 80 5.36 0.00 -1.43
CA ASN A 80 5.48 1.41 -1.79
C ASN A 80 4.13 2.13 -1.86
N VAL A 81 3.10 1.45 -2.36
CA VAL A 81 1.74 1.99 -2.46
C VAL A 81 1.17 2.27 -1.06
N ALA A 82 1.21 1.27 -0.17
CA ALA A 82 0.72 1.39 1.20
C ALA A 82 1.52 2.42 2.01
N TRP A 83 2.84 2.43 1.87
CA TRP A 83 3.71 3.44 2.49
C TRP A 83 3.34 4.86 2.06
N GLY A 84 3.25 5.09 0.75
CA GLY A 84 2.85 6.40 0.23
C GLY A 84 1.46 6.81 0.70
N ALA A 85 0.50 5.87 0.68
CA ALA A 85 -0.85 6.12 1.16
C ALA A 85 -0.88 6.47 2.66
N ALA A 86 -0.17 5.73 3.51
CA ALA A 86 -0.09 5.98 4.94
C ALA A 86 0.54 7.35 5.25
N THR A 87 1.64 7.68 4.57
CA THR A 87 2.32 8.96 4.71
C THR A 87 1.39 10.12 4.34
N LYS A 88 0.76 10.05 3.16
CA LYS A 88 -0.11 11.13 2.68
C LYS A 88 -1.40 11.24 3.51
N ALA A 89 -2.01 10.14 3.94
CA ALA A 89 -3.18 10.17 4.82
C ALA A 89 -2.84 10.90 6.15
N THR A 90 -1.68 10.61 6.72
CA THR A 90 -1.19 11.26 7.94
C THR A 90 -0.94 12.75 7.73
N GLU A 91 -0.31 13.16 6.61
CA GLU A 91 -0.09 14.57 6.26
C GLU A 91 -1.41 15.33 6.11
N LEU A 92 -2.45 14.70 5.58
CA LEU A 92 -3.80 15.27 5.46
C LEU A 92 -4.57 15.28 6.79
N GLY A 93 -3.97 14.74 7.87
CA GLY A 93 -4.56 14.73 9.20
C GLY A 93 -5.48 13.55 9.50
N ALA A 94 -5.51 12.53 8.66
CA ALA A 94 -6.18 11.26 8.96
C ALA A 94 -5.32 10.39 9.87
N LYS A 95 -5.93 9.38 10.50
CA LYS A 95 -5.26 8.39 11.34
C LYS A 95 -5.27 7.02 10.68
N VAL A 96 -4.14 6.56 10.19
CA VAL A 96 -3.97 5.20 9.66
C VAL A 96 -3.87 4.24 10.83
N VAL A 97 -4.73 3.22 10.86
CA VAL A 97 -4.81 2.27 11.99
C VAL A 97 -4.49 0.83 11.62
N THR A 98 -4.32 0.54 10.32
CA THR A 98 -3.92 -0.80 9.88
C THR A 98 -2.88 -0.77 8.76
N ILE A 99 -2.06 -1.80 8.71
CA ILE A 99 -1.23 -2.23 7.58
C ILE A 99 -1.31 -3.75 7.53
N SER A 100 -1.01 -4.37 6.39
CA SER A 100 -1.03 -5.82 6.29
C SER A 100 0.11 -6.38 5.45
N GLY A 101 0.45 -7.63 5.71
CA GLY A 101 1.39 -8.43 4.96
C GLY A 101 0.79 -9.77 4.55
N PRO A 102 1.58 -10.66 3.96
CA PRO A 102 1.13 -12.02 3.63
C PRO A 102 0.81 -12.88 4.87
N ASP A 103 1.33 -12.51 6.03
CA ASP A 103 1.17 -13.20 7.32
C ASP A 103 -0.10 -12.77 8.07
N GLY A 104 -0.68 -11.60 7.75
CA GLY A 104 -1.84 -11.06 8.44
C GLY A 104 -1.87 -9.54 8.43
N TYR A 105 -2.52 -8.93 9.41
CA TYR A 105 -2.54 -7.48 9.55
C TYR A 105 -2.22 -7.00 10.96
N ILE A 106 -1.76 -5.75 11.05
CA ILE A 106 -1.61 -5.00 12.29
C ILE A 106 -2.81 -4.07 12.46
N TYR A 107 -3.35 -4.05 13.67
CA TYR A 107 -4.24 -3.00 14.14
C TYR A 107 -3.56 -2.19 15.23
N ASP A 108 -3.35 -0.90 14.97
CA ASP A 108 -2.79 0.04 15.95
C ASP A 108 -3.75 1.21 16.17
N PRO A 109 -4.50 1.22 17.28
CA PRO A 109 -5.46 2.27 17.57
C PRO A 109 -4.81 3.64 17.83
N ASN A 110 -3.50 3.66 18.13
CA ASN A 110 -2.74 4.90 18.34
C ASN A 110 -2.32 5.56 17.02
N GLY A 111 -2.45 4.85 15.91
CA GLY A 111 -2.06 5.29 14.58
C GLY A 111 -0.67 4.81 14.16
N ILE A 112 -0.51 4.62 12.85
CA ILE A 112 0.71 4.18 12.19
C ILE A 112 1.28 5.37 11.42
N SER A 113 2.28 6.04 12.00
CA SER A 113 2.90 7.24 11.43
C SER A 113 4.33 7.43 11.97
N GLY A 114 5.13 8.27 11.30
CA GLY A 114 6.48 8.60 11.74
C GLY A 114 7.36 7.36 11.90
N GLU A 115 7.98 7.20 13.07
CA GLU A 115 8.90 6.10 13.40
C GLU A 115 8.34 4.71 13.11
N LYS A 116 7.02 4.53 13.20
CA LYS A 116 6.36 3.25 12.91
C LYS A 116 6.38 2.92 11.43
N ILE A 117 6.24 3.93 10.57
CA ILE A 117 6.39 3.78 9.13
C ILE A 117 7.86 3.50 8.79
N ASP A 118 8.79 4.22 9.41
CA ASP A 118 10.22 4.04 9.20
C ASP A 118 10.66 2.63 9.61
N TYR A 119 10.17 2.12 10.75
CA TYR A 119 10.40 0.74 11.17
C TYR A 119 9.92 -0.28 10.13
N MET A 120 8.72 -0.08 9.57
CA MET A 120 8.19 -0.99 8.54
C MET A 120 8.99 -0.94 7.25
N LEU A 121 9.51 0.23 6.85
CA LEU A 121 10.41 0.36 5.71
C LEU A 121 11.74 -0.37 5.94
N GLU A 122 12.30 -0.26 7.13
CA GLU A 122 13.52 -0.97 7.51
C GLU A 122 13.32 -2.48 7.53
N LEU A 123 12.23 -2.96 8.14
CA LEU A 123 11.87 -4.37 8.17
C LEU A 123 11.74 -4.94 6.74
N ARG A 124 11.06 -4.23 5.86
CA ARG A 124 10.94 -4.62 4.46
C ARG A 124 12.28 -4.61 3.72
N SER A 125 13.14 -3.62 3.97
CA SER A 125 14.46 -3.51 3.32
C SER A 125 15.39 -4.66 3.69
N SER A 126 15.17 -5.27 4.86
CA SER A 126 15.89 -6.48 5.30
C SER A 126 15.47 -7.76 4.57
N GLY A 127 14.47 -7.68 3.69
CA GLY A 127 13.90 -8.83 2.95
C GLY A 127 12.86 -9.61 3.75
N ASN A 128 12.34 -9.02 4.83
CA ASN A 128 11.30 -9.61 5.64
C ASN A 128 9.94 -9.02 5.26
N ASP A 129 9.11 -9.80 4.57
CA ASP A 129 7.81 -9.38 4.04
C ASP A 129 6.64 -9.63 5.00
N ILE A 130 6.90 -9.86 6.30
CA ILE A 130 5.88 -10.08 7.32
C ILE A 130 5.67 -8.82 8.18
N VAL A 131 4.46 -8.66 8.74
CA VAL A 131 4.11 -7.52 9.60
C VAL A 131 4.06 -7.85 11.09
N ALA A 132 4.06 -9.13 11.45
CA ALA A 132 3.98 -9.58 12.85
C ALA A 132 5.00 -8.90 13.79
N PRO A 133 6.29 -8.67 13.41
CA PRO A 133 7.27 -8.05 14.29
C PRO A 133 6.89 -6.63 14.76
N TYR A 134 6.01 -5.94 14.03
CA TYR A 134 5.52 -4.63 14.46
C TYR A 134 4.83 -4.67 15.83
N ALA A 135 4.06 -5.73 16.11
CA ALA A 135 3.34 -5.84 17.38
C ALA A 135 4.26 -6.06 18.59
N ASP A 136 5.43 -6.66 18.35
CA ASP A 136 6.46 -6.82 19.38
C ASP A 136 7.17 -5.48 19.68
N GLU A 137 7.41 -4.67 18.64
CA GLU A 137 8.10 -3.38 18.76
C GLU A 137 7.20 -2.28 19.32
N PHE A 138 5.92 -2.26 18.96
CA PHE A 138 4.98 -1.20 19.37
C PHE A 138 3.86 -1.74 20.27
N PRO A 139 4.07 -1.75 21.61
CA PRO A 139 3.06 -2.19 22.57
C PRO A 139 1.76 -1.40 22.45
N GLY A 140 0.63 -2.10 22.50
CA GLY A 140 -0.71 -1.52 22.31
C GLY A 140 -1.26 -1.71 20.90
N SER A 141 -0.45 -2.17 19.95
CA SER A 141 -0.90 -2.72 18.68
C SER A 141 -1.26 -4.20 18.81
N THR A 142 -1.97 -4.73 17.83
CA THR A 142 -2.39 -6.14 17.77
C THR A 142 -2.08 -6.71 16.39
N PHE A 143 -1.43 -7.86 16.36
CA PHE A 143 -1.27 -8.65 15.14
C PHE A 143 -2.41 -9.68 15.02
N VAL A 144 -3.03 -9.76 13.85
CA VAL A 144 -4.08 -10.72 13.52
C VAL A 144 -3.62 -11.59 12.35
N ALA A 145 -3.26 -12.83 12.67
CA ALA A 145 -2.68 -13.77 11.71
C ALA A 145 -3.68 -14.21 10.64
N GLY A 146 -3.23 -14.29 9.39
CA GLY A 146 -3.96 -14.90 8.27
C GLY A 146 -5.21 -14.14 7.83
N LYS A 147 -5.46 -12.94 8.34
CA LYS A 147 -6.61 -12.10 7.98
C LYS A 147 -6.19 -10.81 7.29
N ARG A 148 -7.16 -10.18 6.62
CA ARG A 148 -7.08 -8.84 6.05
C ARG A 148 -7.79 -7.83 6.95
N PRO A 149 -7.50 -6.53 6.88
CA PRO A 149 -7.94 -5.54 7.87
C PRO A 149 -9.40 -5.08 7.72
N TRP A 150 -10.21 -5.72 6.88
CA TRP A 150 -11.52 -5.22 6.49
C TRP A 150 -12.63 -5.40 7.55
N GLU A 151 -12.36 -6.18 8.60
CA GLU A 151 -13.23 -6.27 9.78
C GLU A 151 -13.09 -5.06 10.72
N VAL A 152 -11.99 -4.28 10.59
CA VAL A 152 -11.71 -3.15 11.48
C VAL A 152 -12.66 -1.99 11.16
N LYS A 153 -13.30 -1.45 12.22
CA LYS A 153 -14.18 -0.29 12.05
C LYS A 153 -13.38 0.97 11.77
N VAL A 154 -13.53 1.51 10.58
CA VAL A 154 -12.85 2.73 10.10
C VAL A 154 -13.79 3.59 9.27
N ASP A 155 -13.39 4.84 9.02
CA ASP A 155 -14.12 5.74 8.13
C ASP A 155 -13.78 5.50 6.66
N ILE A 156 -12.52 5.12 6.36
CA ILE A 156 -11.99 5.00 5.00
C ILE A 156 -11.23 3.67 4.89
N ALA A 157 -11.47 2.92 3.82
CA ALA A 157 -10.75 1.69 3.50
C ALA A 157 -9.99 1.85 2.17
N LEU A 158 -8.69 1.55 2.19
CA LEU A 158 -7.78 1.72 1.07
C LEU A 158 -7.08 0.39 0.75
N PRO A 159 -7.60 -0.40 -0.20
CA PRO A 159 -6.86 -1.54 -0.75
C PRO A 159 -5.58 -1.07 -1.44
N CYS A 160 -4.42 -1.47 -0.92
CA CYS A 160 -3.09 -1.04 -1.38
C CYS A 160 -2.12 -2.20 -1.65
N ALA A 161 -2.61 -3.45 -1.67
CA ALA A 161 -1.76 -4.63 -1.81
C ALA A 161 -1.95 -5.33 -3.16
N THR A 162 -2.92 -6.22 -3.28
CA THR A 162 -3.04 -7.11 -4.44
C THR A 162 -4.43 -7.04 -5.08
N GLN A 163 -4.54 -7.66 -6.26
CA GLN A 163 -5.83 -7.82 -6.94
C GLN A 163 -6.78 -8.68 -6.09
N ASN A 164 -8.07 -8.34 -6.13
CA ASN A 164 -9.15 -9.12 -5.50
C ASN A 164 -8.94 -9.39 -4.00
N GLU A 165 -8.26 -8.49 -3.32
CA GLU A 165 -7.98 -8.63 -1.90
C GLU A 165 -9.17 -8.30 -0.99
N LEU A 166 -10.18 -7.60 -1.52
CA LEU A 166 -11.42 -7.24 -0.84
C LEU A 166 -12.58 -7.94 -1.56
N ASN A 167 -13.13 -8.98 -0.94
CA ASN A 167 -14.21 -9.78 -1.49
C ASN A 167 -15.59 -9.35 -0.97
N GLY A 168 -16.66 -10.07 -1.33
CA GLY A 168 -18.03 -9.73 -0.92
C GLY A 168 -18.25 -9.79 0.59
N GLU A 169 -17.63 -10.73 1.31
CA GLU A 169 -17.71 -10.80 2.78
C GLU A 169 -17.01 -9.61 3.43
N ASP A 170 -15.81 -9.25 2.94
CA ASP A 170 -15.07 -8.06 3.38
C ASP A 170 -15.86 -6.78 3.12
N ALA A 171 -16.51 -6.67 1.95
CA ALA A 171 -17.36 -5.54 1.60
C ALA A 171 -18.55 -5.42 2.56
N GLN A 172 -19.19 -6.56 2.91
CA GLN A 172 -20.28 -6.56 3.87
C GLN A 172 -19.82 -6.07 5.25
N HIS A 173 -18.64 -6.50 5.73
CA HIS A 173 -18.08 -6.00 6.99
C HIS A 173 -17.88 -4.48 6.98
N LEU A 174 -17.33 -3.94 5.88
CA LEU A 174 -17.13 -2.49 5.74
C LEU A 174 -18.47 -1.73 5.71
N ILE A 175 -19.49 -2.25 5.03
CA ILE A 175 -20.86 -1.67 4.99
C ILE A 175 -21.48 -1.69 6.40
N ASP A 176 -21.42 -2.81 7.10
CA ASP A 176 -21.96 -2.95 8.45
C ASP A 176 -21.27 -2.02 9.45
N ASN A 177 -19.96 -1.80 9.27
CA ASN A 177 -19.16 -0.83 10.02
C ASN A 177 -19.39 0.62 9.59
N LYS A 178 -20.20 0.87 8.55
CA LYS A 178 -20.54 2.20 8.02
C LYS A 178 -19.34 2.96 7.48
N VAL A 179 -18.47 2.25 6.74
CA VAL A 179 -17.37 2.89 6.02
C VAL A 179 -17.91 4.00 5.11
N THR A 180 -17.24 5.15 5.13
CA THR A 180 -17.69 6.32 4.33
C THR A 180 -17.19 6.25 2.90
N CYS A 181 -15.99 5.71 2.71
CA CYS A 181 -15.31 5.67 1.41
C CYS A 181 -14.42 4.42 1.32
N VAL A 182 -14.50 3.75 0.18
CA VAL A 182 -13.52 2.75 -0.24
C VAL A 182 -12.79 3.31 -1.46
N GLY A 183 -11.47 3.41 -1.38
CA GLY A 183 -10.62 3.92 -2.45
C GLY A 183 -9.56 2.91 -2.84
N GLU A 184 -9.72 2.25 -3.99
CA GLU A 184 -8.71 1.31 -4.48
C GLU A 184 -7.46 2.06 -4.93
N ILE A 185 -6.33 1.75 -4.32
CA ILE A 185 -5.01 2.28 -4.72
C ILE A 185 -4.16 1.17 -5.36
N SER A 186 -4.54 -0.10 -5.14
CA SER A 186 -4.06 -1.24 -5.89
C SER A 186 -4.85 -1.44 -7.19
N ASN A 187 -4.29 -2.20 -8.13
CA ASN A 187 -4.98 -2.59 -9.35
C ASN A 187 -6.08 -3.61 -9.02
N MET A 188 -7.35 -3.28 -9.26
CA MET A 188 -8.50 -4.16 -9.02
C MET A 188 -8.51 -4.76 -7.60
N GLY A 189 -8.42 -3.91 -6.57
CA GLY A 189 -8.41 -4.33 -5.17
C GLY A 189 -9.69 -5.06 -4.75
N CYS A 190 -10.85 -4.61 -5.23
CA CYS A 190 -12.15 -5.22 -4.97
C CYS A 190 -12.51 -6.29 -6.01
N THR A 191 -13.19 -7.34 -5.58
CA THR A 191 -13.83 -8.28 -6.49
C THR A 191 -15.08 -7.65 -7.12
N PRO A 192 -15.57 -8.14 -8.30
CA PRO A 192 -16.82 -7.65 -8.86
C PRO A 192 -18.00 -7.74 -7.88
N GLU A 193 -18.08 -8.82 -7.10
CA GLU A 193 -19.10 -8.99 -6.06
C GLU A 193 -19.02 -7.86 -4.99
N ALA A 194 -17.82 -7.51 -4.56
CA ALA A 194 -17.63 -6.42 -3.60
C ALA A 194 -18.07 -5.06 -4.17
N ILE A 195 -17.75 -4.81 -5.45
CA ILE A 195 -18.15 -3.59 -6.16
C ILE A 195 -19.67 -3.49 -6.24
N ASP A 196 -20.35 -4.60 -6.57
CA ASP A 196 -21.82 -4.64 -6.68
C ASP A 196 -22.51 -4.38 -5.32
N LEU A 197 -21.87 -4.75 -4.21
CA LEU A 197 -22.38 -4.48 -2.86
C LEU A 197 -22.21 -3.01 -2.43
N PHE A 198 -21.14 -2.35 -2.87
CA PHE A 198 -20.89 -0.93 -2.55
C PHE A 198 -21.76 0.01 -3.37
#